data_e5a7616ad24b9ef419eb995cf10cbbc4
#
_entry.id   e5a7616ad24b9ef419eb995cf10cbbc4
#
_cell.length_a   1.000
_cell.length_b   1.000
_cell.length_c   1.000
_cell.angle_alpha   90.00
_cell.angle_beta   90.00
_cell.angle_gamma   90.00
#
_symmetry.space_group_name_H-M   'P 1'
#
loop_
_entity.id
_entity.type
_entity.pdbx_description
1 polymer ?
#
loop_
_entity_poly.entity_id
_entity_poly.type
_entity_poly.pdbx_seq_one_letter_code
_entity_poly.pdbx_strand_id
1 'polypeptide(L)'
;PDTNEKYVPYVIEPSLGVERLFLTVLCNAYTKETLTDGTTREVMKFTPALAPYKVTVLPLVKKFHSEKALELYKELSKHFMTMYDESGNIGKRYRRSDVIGVPFAVTIDDETLNNQTVTVRDRDTMEQITLKVEELVDYINKKMEF
;
A
#
# COMPACT_ATOMS: atom_id res chain seq x y z
N PRO A 1 -45.44 -18.44 -8.77
CA PRO A 1 -46.32 -19.43 -9.43
C PRO A 1 -47.55 -19.75 -8.57
N ASP A 2 -47.41 -19.68 -7.26
CA ASP A 2 -48.45 -20.15 -6.33
C ASP A 2 -49.68 -19.23 -6.23
N THR A 3 -49.54 -17.94 -6.53
CA THR A 3 -50.66 -16.97 -6.43
C THR A 3 -51.23 -16.56 -7.76
N ASN A 4 -50.58 -16.85 -8.90
CA ASN A 4 -50.97 -16.40 -10.26
C ASN A 4 -51.16 -14.88 -10.40
N GLU A 5 -50.64 -14.09 -9.43
CA GLU A 5 -50.70 -12.63 -9.48
C GLU A 5 -49.70 -12.06 -10.48
N LYS A 6 -50.14 -11.07 -11.28
CA LYS A 6 -49.29 -10.29 -12.18
C LYS A 6 -49.01 -8.95 -11.53
N TYR A 7 -47.76 -8.59 -11.43
CA TYR A 7 -47.33 -7.29 -10.93
C TYR A 7 -46.21 -6.70 -11.81
N VAL A 8 -46.07 -5.39 -11.79
CA VAL A 8 -44.93 -4.69 -12.39
C VAL A 8 -43.90 -4.45 -11.29
N PRO A 9 -42.73 -5.10 -11.35
CA PRO A 9 -41.73 -4.93 -10.29
C PRO A 9 -41.11 -3.52 -10.36
N TYR A 10 -40.79 -2.98 -9.20
CA TYR A 10 -39.91 -1.83 -9.11
C TYR A 10 -38.46 -2.27 -9.31
N VAL A 11 -37.71 -1.51 -10.09
CA VAL A 11 -36.29 -1.77 -10.33
C VAL A 11 -35.48 -0.59 -9.81
N ILE A 12 -34.44 -0.88 -9.03
CA ILE A 12 -33.42 0.08 -8.61
C ILE A 12 -32.18 -0.22 -9.44
N GLU A 13 -31.85 0.67 -10.36
CA GLU A 13 -30.71 0.52 -11.26
C GLU A 13 -29.73 1.69 -11.07
N PRO A 14 -28.74 1.55 -10.17
CA PRO A 14 -27.72 2.57 -10.02
C PRO A 14 -26.77 2.55 -11.23
N SER A 15 -26.38 3.74 -11.70
CA SER A 15 -25.42 3.92 -12.79
C SER A 15 -24.31 4.85 -12.35
N LEU A 16 -23.07 4.45 -12.60
CA LEU A 16 -21.86 5.20 -12.27
C LEU A 16 -20.95 5.32 -13.49
N GLY A 17 -20.41 6.53 -13.73
CA GLY A 17 -19.33 6.74 -14.70
C GLY A 17 -17.98 6.37 -14.11
N VAL A 18 -17.27 5.42 -14.74
CA VAL A 18 -15.97 4.91 -14.25
C VAL A 18 -14.94 6.04 -14.13
N GLU A 19 -14.85 6.92 -15.13
CA GLU A 19 -13.89 8.03 -15.13
C GLU A 19 -14.19 9.04 -14.00
N ARG A 20 -15.46 9.31 -13.73
CA ARG A 20 -15.86 10.20 -12.63
C ARG A 20 -15.54 9.59 -11.28
N LEU A 21 -15.79 8.29 -11.13
CA LEU A 21 -15.45 7.57 -9.90
C LEU A 21 -13.94 7.58 -9.68
N PHE A 22 -13.17 7.27 -10.72
CA PHE A 22 -11.70 7.31 -10.68
C PHE A 22 -11.19 8.69 -10.24
N LEU A 23 -11.66 9.77 -10.88
CA LEU A 23 -11.27 11.13 -10.52
C LEU A 23 -11.67 11.47 -9.07
N THR A 24 -12.86 11.06 -8.64
CA THR A 24 -13.32 11.28 -7.26
C THR A 24 -12.41 10.60 -6.25
N VAL A 25 -12.02 9.36 -6.50
CA VAL A 25 -11.08 8.61 -5.64
C VAL A 25 -9.72 9.29 -5.57
N LEU A 26 -9.18 9.76 -6.70
CA LEU A 26 -7.91 10.50 -6.74
C LEU A 26 -8.00 11.81 -5.95
N CYS A 27 -9.04 12.63 -6.19
CA CYS A 27 -9.21 13.91 -5.49
C CYS A 27 -9.40 13.72 -3.98
N ASN A 28 -10.13 12.68 -3.57
CA ASN A 28 -10.34 12.37 -2.16
C ASN A 28 -9.07 11.87 -1.47
N ALA A 29 -8.21 11.14 -2.18
CA ALA A 29 -6.98 10.60 -1.64
C ALA A 29 -5.84 11.62 -1.57
N TYR A 30 -5.82 12.62 -2.45
CA TYR A 30 -4.75 13.61 -2.48
C TYR A 30 -4.75 14.46 -1.21
N THR A 31 -3.62 14.47 -0.52
CA THR A 31 -3.44 15.20 0.72
C THR A 31 -2.07 15.89 0.74
N LYS A 32 -2.05 17.15 1.15
CA LYS A 32 -0.82 17.90 1.43
C LYS A 32 -0.74 18.13 2.94
N GLU A 33 0.28 17.58 3.56
CA GLU A 33 0.49 17.65 5.01
C GLU A 33 1.70 18.50 5.34
N THR A 34 1.61 19.23 6.45
CA THR A 34 2.77 19.89 7.07
C THR A 34 3.23 19.03 8.24
N LEU A 35 4.47 18.61 8.21
CA LEU A 35 5.06 17.80 9.26
C LEU A 35 5.50 18.65 10.46
N THR A 36 5.82 18.01 11.57
CA THR A 36 6.24 18.67 12.83
C THR A 36 7.52 19.49 12.69
N ASP A 37 8.36 19.14 11.71
CA ASP A 37 9.59 19.88 11.36
C ASP A 37 9.35 21.06 10.41
N GLY A 38 8.09 21.36 10.08
CA GLY A 38 7.70 22.44 9.17
C GLY A 38 7.84 22.08 7.68
N THR A 39 8.35 20.90 7.33
CA THR A 39 8.39 20.43 5.94
C THR A 39 7.01 19.99 5.47
N THR A 40 6.79 20.04 4.16
CA THR A 40 5.54 19.55 3.57
C THR A 40 5.76 18.22 2.88
N ARG A 41 4.75 17.33 2.93
CA ARG A 41 4.69 16.16 2.08
C ARG A 41 3.37 16.09 1.32
N GLU A 42 3.43 15.61 0.11
CA GLU A 42 2.26 15.23 -0.68
C GLU A 42 2.11 13.71 -0.59
N VAL A 43 0.88 13.25 -0.37
CA VAL A 43 0.57 11.83 -0.19
C VAL A 43 -0.79 11.51 -0.79
N MET A 44 -0.89 10.37 -1.44
CA MET A 44 -2.16 9.80 -1.88
C MET A 44 -2.67 8.83 -0.81
N LYS A 45 -3.63 9.29 0.01
CA LYS A 45 -4.21 8.49 1.11
C LYS A 45 -5.36 7.60 0.62
N PHE A 46 -5.05 6.72 -0.32
CA PHE A 46 -6.02 5.69 -0.70
C PHE A 46 -6.33 4.77 0.49
N THR A 47 -7.58 4.33 0.60
CA THR A 47 -7.89 3.13 1.37
C THR A 47 -6.96 2.01 0.90
N PRO A 48 -6.30 1.26 1.80
CA PRO A 48 -5.28 0.28 1.40
C PRO A 48 -5.72 -0.69 0.32
N ALA A 49 -6.99 -1.14 0.38
CA ALA A 49 -7.57 -2.01 -0.66
C ALA A 49 -7.70 -1.35 -2.04
N LEU A 50 -7.77 -0.02 -2.14
CA LEU A 50 -7.86 0.73 -3.41
C LEU A 50 -6.50 1.22 -3.91
N ALA A 51 -5.44 1.15 -3.10
CA ALA A 51 -4.11 1.58 -3.51
C ALA A 51 -3.60 0.78 -4.73
N PRO A 52 -2.93 1.42 -5.72
CA PRO A 52 -2.46 0.74 -6.92
C PRO A 52 -1.40 -0.32 -6.62
N TYR A 53 -0.51 -0.03 -5.67
CA TYR A 53 0.42 -0.98 -5.08
C TYR A 53 0.12 -1.12 -3.59
N LYS A 54 0.19 -2.35 -3.07
CA LYS A 54 -0.10 -2.63 -1.65
C LYS A 54 1.13 -2.47 -0.79
N VAL A 55 2.28 -2.80 -1.33
CA VAL A 55 3.54 -2.79 -0.61
C VAL A 55 4.68 -2.35 -1.53
N THR A 56 5.64 -1.64 -0.97
CA THR A 56 6.93 -1.37 -1.61
C THR A 56 8.05 -2.02 -0.80
N VAL A 57 9.01 -2.64 -1.48
CA VAL A 57 10.18 -3.27 -0.86
C VAL A 57 11.41 -2.40 -1.13
N LEU A 58 12.10 -2.02 -0.07
CA LEU A 58 13.17 -1.04 -0.06
C LEU A 58 14.42 -1.61 0.61
N PRO A 59 15.51 -1.91 -0.12
CA PRO A 59 16.79 -2.24 0.53
C PRO A 59 17.34 -1.00 1.22
N LEU A 60 17.69 -1.05 2.51
CA LEU A 60 18.28 0.09 3.23
C LEU A 60 19.59 0.54 2.57
N VAL A 61 20.52 -0.38 2.38
CA VAL A 61 21.77 -0.17 1.67
C VAL A 61 21.81 -1.08 0.44
N LYS A 62 21.78 -0.48 -0.74
CA LYS A 62 21.74 -1.21 -2.01
C LYS A 62 22.77 -2.33 -2.11
N LYS A 63 24.03 -2.04 -1.77
CA LYS A 63 25.16 -3.00 -1.92
C LYS A 63 24.95 -4.29 -1.13
N PHE A 64 24.29 -4.24 0.05
CA PHE A 64 24.22 -5.36 0.96
C PHE A 64 22.83 -6.01 1.02
N HIS A 65 21.77 -5.25 0.74
CA HIS A 65 20.40 -5.70 0.98
C HIS A 65 19.60 -5.94 -0.28
N SER A 66 20.09 -5.57 -1.48
CA SER A 66 19.30 -5.68 -2.73
C SER A 66 18.94 -7.10 -3.09
N GLU A 67 19.83 -8.08 -2.87
CA GLU A 67 19.56 -9.48 -3.18
C GLU A 67 18.38 -10.01 -2.35
N LYS A 68 18.45 -9.81 -1.02
CA LYS A 68 17.38 -10.22 -0.11
C LYS A 68 16.08 -9.46 -0.34
N ALA A 69 16.17 -8.17 -0.67
CA ALA A 69 15.02 -7.35 -1.01
C ALA A 69 14.34 -7.81 -2.31
N LEU A 70 15.10 -8.23 -3.33
CA LEU A 70 14.55 -8.80 -4.55
C LEU A 70 13.90 -10.17 -4.34
N GLU A 71 14.47 -10.99 -3.46
CA GLU A 71 13.87 -12.26 -3.04
C GLU A 71 12.49 -12.02 -2.42
N LEU A 72 12.42 -11.13 -1.42
CA LEU A 72 11.17 -10.77 -0.76
C LEU A 72 10.17 -10.10 -1.70
N TYR A 73 10.65 -9.22 -2.59
CA TYR A 73 9.80 -8.62 -3.62
C TYR A 73 9.12 -9.68 -4.50
N LYS A 74 9.86 -10.69 -4.97
CA LYS A 74 9.31 -11.78 -5.78
C LYS A 74 8.29 -12.61 -4.99
N GLU A 75 8.53 -12.82 -3.70
CA GLU A 75 7.60 -13.56 -2.85
C GLU A 75 6.30 -12.77 -2.62
N LEU A 76 6.40 -11.50 -2.22
CA LEU A 76 5.24 -10.65 -2.02
C LEU A 76 4.44 -10.40 -3.30
N SER A 77 5.11 -10.38 -4.46
CA SER A 77 4.45 -10.20 -5.76
C SER A 77 3.54 -11.36 -6.16
N LYS A 78 3.63 -12.51 -5.48
CA LYS A 78 2.67 -13.61 -5.65
C LYS A 78 1.32 -13.33 -4.98
N HIS A 79 1.30 -12.44 -4.00
CA HIS A 79 0.13 -12.12 -3.16
C HIS A 79 -0.44 -10.74 -3.45
N PHE A 80 0.42 -9.75 -3.76
CA PHE A 80 0.05 -8.35 -3.88
C PHE A 80 0.67 -7.69 -5.10
N MET A 81 0.05 -6.61 -5.56
CA MET A 81 0.74 -5.63 -6.42
C MET A 81 1.84 -4.96 -5.61
N THR A 82 3.08 -5.33 -5.89
CA THR A 82 4.27 -4.95 -5.13
C THR A 82 5.19 -4.06 -5.96
N MET A 83 5.77 -3.05 -5.34
CA MET A 83 6.76 -2.17 -5.94
C MET A 83 8.14 -2.43 -5.32
N TYR A 84 9.20 -2.25 -6.10
CA TYR A 84 10.59 -2.30 -5.65
C TYR A 84 11.28 -1.00 -6.00
N ASP A 85 12.02 -0.41 -5.06
CA ASP A 85 12.80 0.81 -5.30
C ASP A 85 14.11 0.80 -4.52
N GLU A 86 15.23 0.95 -5.23
CA GLU A 86 16.57 1.05 -4.66
C GLU A 86 17.29 2.36 -5.03
N SER A 87 16.57 3.30 -5.66
CA SER A 87 17.15 4.53 -6.19
C SER A 87 17.26 5.63 -5.14
N GLY A 88 18.45 6.20 -4.97
CA GLY A 88 18.71 7.28 -4.03
C GLY A 88 18.69 6.83 -2.56
N ASN A 89 18.46 7.76 -1.63
CA ASN A 89 18.40 7.46 -0.20
C ASN A 89 17.01 6.98 0.21
N ILE A 90 16.93 6.30 1.38
CA ILE A 90 15.70 5.70 1.90
C ILE A 90 14.58 6.71 2.10
N GLY A 91 14.89 7.93 2.57
CA GLY A 91 13.88 8.99 2.77
C GLY A 91 13.20 9.41 1.46
N LYS A 92 13.96 9.50 0.35
CA LYS A 92 13.40 9.80 -0.98
C LYS A 92 12.51 8.64 -1.49
N ARG A 93 12.88 7.40 -1.19
CA ARG A 93 12.07 6.22 -1.56
C ARG A 93 10.74 6.21 -0.83
N TYR A 94 10.72 6.50 0.48
CA TYR A 94 9.47 6.67 1.23
C TYR A 94 8.59 7.76 0.62
N ARG A 95 9.18 8.92 0.28
CA ARG A 95 8.42 10.02 -0.34
C ARG A 95 7.80 9.61 -1.67
N ARG A 96 8.54 8.88 -2.53
CA ARG A 96 7.97 8.38 -3.79
C ARG A 96 6.82 7.40 -3.55
N SER A 97 6.96 6.50 -2.58
CA SER A 97 5.89 5.57 -2.20
C SER A 97 4.66 6.30 -1.66
N ASP A 98 4.86 7.34 -0.84
CA ASP A 98 3.79 8.18 -0.30
C ASP A 98 3.01 8.90 -1.42
N VAL A 99 3.72 9.47 -2.41
CA VAL A 99 3.11 10.17 -3.57
C VAL A 99 2.32 9.20 -4.46
N ILE A 100 2.79 7.97 -4.64
CA ILE A 100 2.07 6.93 -5.39
C ILE A 100 0.87 6.40 -4.58
N GLY A 101 0.92 6.53 -3.25
CA GLY A 101 -0.12 6.09 -2.34
C GLY A 101 0.03 4.63 -1.90
N VAL A 102 1.26 4.09 -1.89
CA VAL A 102 1.53 2.75 -1.37
C VAL A 102 1.36 2.73 0.15
N PRO A 103 0.44 1.91 0.72
CA PRO A 103 0.14 1.96 2.15
C PRO A 103 1.26 1.44 3.05
N PHE A 104 2.04 0.46 2.59
CA PHE A 104 3.07 -0.19 3.40
C PHE A 104 4.43 -0.17 2.70
N ALA A 105 5.45 0.33 3.40
CA ALA A 105 6.84 0.28 2.94
C ALA A 105 7.65 -0.67 3.82
N VAL A 106 8.18 -1.72 3.20
CA VAL A 106 8.97 -2.77 3.85
C VAL A 106 10.44 -2.50 3.59
N THR A 107 11.19 -2.24 4.65
CA THR A 107 12.63 -1.98 4.58
C THR A 107 13.42 -3.22 4.97
N ILE A 108 14.39 -3.54 4.13
CA ILE A 108 15.33 -4.65 4.32
C ILE A 108 16.66 -4.08 4.81
N ASP A 109 17.11 -4.55 5.95
CA ASP A 109 18.31 -4.09 6.65
C ASP A 109 19.15 -5.29 7.16
N ASP A 110 20.16 -5.00 8.00
CA ASP A 110 21.03 -6.03 8.56
C ASP A 110 20.26 -7.00 9.50
N GLU A 111 19.22 -6.52 10.19
CA GLU A 111 18.37 -7.37 11.03
C GLU A 111 17.58 -8.37 10.19
N THR A 112 17.21 -7.98 8.96
CA THR A 112 16.55 -8.90 8.03
C THR A 112 17.46 -10.07 7.65
N LEU A 113 18.74 -9.79 7.43
CA LEU A 113 19.72 -10.81 7.08
C LEU A 113 20.03 -11.77 8.25
N ASN A 114 20.05 -11.24 9.47
CA ASN A 114 20.41 -12.00 10.66
C ASN A 114 19.24 -12.72 11.33
N ASN A 115 18.08 -12.05 11.43
CA ASN A 115 16.95 -12.47 12.25
C ASN A 115 15.68 -12.74 11.45
N GLN A 116 15.69 -12.55 10.12
CA GLN A 116 14.52 -12.65 9.24
C GLN A 116 13.36 -11.74 9.69
N THR A 117 13.68 -10.55 10.18
CA THR A 117 12.73 -9.51 10.53
C THR A 117 12.79 -8.37 9.52
N VAL A 118 11.70 -7.67 9.32
CA VAL A 118 11.61 -6.51 8.43
C VAL A 118 10.98 -5.35 9.15
N THR A 119 11.36 -4.14 8.77
CA THR A 119 10.71 -2.92 9.24
C THR A 119 9.60 -2.54 8.28
N VAL A 120 8.36 -2.48 8.77
CA VAL A 120 7.18 -2.04 8.01
C VAL A 120 6.79 -0.65 8.45
N ARG A 121 6.78 0.31 7.49
CA ARG A 121 6.32 1.68 7.73
C ARG A 121 4.92 1.85 7.16
N ASP A 122 4.02 2.36 7.98
CA ASP A 122 2.69 2.78 7.57
C ASP A 122 2.76 4.17 6.90
N ARG A 123 2.10 4.34 5.75
CA ARG A 123 2.07 5.59 4.98
C ARG A 123 1.39 6.73 5.76
N ASP A 124 0.29 6.44 6.43
CA ASP A 124 -0.59 7.45 7.01
C ASP A 124 -0.06 7.96 8.35
N THR A 125 0.36 7.07 9.23
CA THR A 125 0.91 7.41 10.54
C THR A 125 2.40 7.67 10.53
N MET A 126 3.12 7.18 9.51
CA MET A 126 4.59 7.11 9.42
C MET A 126 5.25 6.27 10.53
N GLU A 127 4.46 5.59 11.34
CA GLU A 127 4.98 4.66 12.34
C GLU A 127 5.66 3.47 11.69
N GLN A 128 6.65 2.94 12.37
CA GLN A 128 7.41 1.79 11.94
C GLN A 128 7.30 0.69 12.99
N ILE A 129 7.04 -0.52 12.51
CA ILE A 129 6.99 -1.73 13.33
C ILE A 129 7.95 -2.77 12.77
N THR A 130 8.46 -3.61 13.62
CA THR A 130 9.28 -4.75 13.21
C THR A 130 8.42 -6.02 13.24
N LEU A 131 8.43 -6.75 12.13
CA LEU A 131 7.70 -8.01 11.96
C LEU A 131 8.64 -9.08 11.44
N LYS A 132 8.31 -10.35 11.68
CA LYS A 132 8.96 -11.44 10.96
C LYS A 132 8.50 -11.48 9.51
N VAL A 133 9.38 -11.90 8.62
CA VAL A 133 9.07 -12.05 7.18
C VAL A 133 7.84 -12.95 6.97
N GLU A 134 7.73 -14.02 7.74
CA GLU A 134 6.61 -14.98 7.67
C GLU A 134 5.24 -14.40 8.04
N GLU A 135 5.20 -13.35 8.89
CA GLU A 135 3.97 -12.69 9.36
C GLU A 135 3.51 -11.57 8.42
N LEU A 136 4.34 -11.18 7.46
CA LEU A 136 4.13 -9.97 6.65
C LEU A 136 2.88 -10.05 5.76
N VAL A 137 2.66 -11.20 5.12
CA VAL A 137 1.49 -11.40 4.24
C VAL A 137 0.19 -11.30 5.02
N ASP A 138 0.12 -11.96 6.17
CA ASP A 138 -1.07 -11.94 7.03
C ASP A 138 -1.31 -10.54 7.61
N TYR A 139 -0.26 -9.86 8.02
CA TYR A 139 -0.34 -8.47 8.50
C TYR A 139 -0.93 -7.54 7.44
N ILE A 140 -0.41 -7.60 6.20
CA ILE A 140 -0.90 -6.75 5.09
C ILE A 140 -2.36 -7.10 4.76
N ASN A 141 -2.70 -8.39 4.66
CA ASN A 141 -4.08 -8.82 4.39
C ASN A 141 -5.06 -8.27 5.43
N LYS A 142 -4.72 -8.41 6.71
CA LYS A 142 -5.56 -7.90 7.81
C LYS A 142 -5.77 -6.39 7.75
N LYS A 143 -4.76 -5.64 7.29
CA LYS A 143 -4.83 -4.18 7.14
C LYS A 143 -5.59 -3.72 5.89
N MET A 144 -5.83 -4.63 4.93
CA MET A 144 -6.61 -4.35 3.71
C MET A 144 -8.11 -4.68 3.87
N GLU A 145 -8.52 -5.30 4.98
CA GLU A 145 -9.93 -5.53 5.28
C GLU A 145 -10.67 -4.20 5.42
N PHE A 146 -11.91 -4.14 4.86
CA PHE A 146 -12.80 -2.97 4.92
C PHE A 146 -13.55 -2.88 6.25
#